data_c7981d8aaeb7e61accdc9eed94b80301
#
_entry.id   c7981d8aaeb7e61accdc9eed94b80301
#
_cell.length_a   1.000
_cell.length_b   1.000
_cell.length_c   1.000
_cell.angle_alpha   90.00
_cell.angle_beta   90.00
_cell.angle_gamma   90.00
#
_symmetry.space_group_name_H-M   'P 1'
#
loop_
_entity.id
_entity.type
_entity.pdbx_description
1 polymer ?
#
loop_
_entity_poly.entity_id
_entity_poly.type
_entity_poly.pdbx_seq_one_letter_code
_entity_poly.pdbx_strand_id
1 'polypeptide(L)'
;MAKALPLLLFLILILDLSEIVRCLSAEGKESLAKGIPGGDLEKRRERLNHLKELFAKRYNLTSVGKEKPTSDGVLEGEEVVANENTDLSVEEINQREGVADYLFDGDIDLTEEQLEMIEASLSDNNHTRRKRQMDTLLPRWENNRLFYSFGPAITTRYRTIVKQALAYISGRTCLTFTESDTAPNRVNVISGSGCYSKIGMVGGVQDLSLGNGCDQMGIVSHEFMHALGSWHMQMRSDRDDHLIVDLTYVKAGYEGNFGKIEADRTNNYNPFDYGSVMQYAANLFTTQGYSMIPRIGKYLMTPGTRIVSFYDIKMLNDHYGCHAQCGAATCANGGEPRPKNCDVCNCPEGYGGAKCAARPAGCGETLVATASWKTKTFTFGNAVVKKERDTYMRCNHWVKAAAGKRVQVRVTAVKNVQCRVGCRQNSIEIKYRPDKGITNPRICCGNLLNQIVTSELNPTPIISYNRYLTSTYTFQYRYI
;
A
#
# COMPACT_ATOMS: atom_id res chain seq x y z
N MET A 1 13.51 -65.32 -37.13
CA MET A 1 13.62 -65.17 -35.65
C MET A 1 13.77 -63.68 -35.32
N ALA A 2 12.72 -63.04 -35.08
CA ALA A 2 12.71 -61.58 -34.70
C ALA A 2 12.55 -61.50 -33.20
N LYS A 3 13.55 -60.96 -32.51
CA LYS A 3 13.46 -60.65 -31.06
C LYS A 3 12.74 -59.41 -30.86
N ALA A 4 11.60 -59.47 -30.16
CA ALA A 4 10.86 -58.32 -29.67
C ALA A 4 11.58 -57.65 -28.50
N LEU A 5 11.80 -56.36 -28.59
CA LEU A 5 12.31 -55.51 -27.53
C LEU A 5 11.09 -54.96 -26.73
N PRO A 6 11.06 -55.06 -25.40
CA PRO A 6 9.94 -54.49 -24.63
C PRO A 6 10.07 -52.97 -24.58
N LEU A 7 9.01 -52.31 -24.98
CA LEU A 7 8.79 -50.87 -24.78
C LEU A 7 8.69 -50.60 -23.28
N LEU A 8 9.74 -50.02 -22.68
CA LEU A 8 9.67 -49.43 -21.36
C LEU A 8 8.86 -48.13 -21.47
N LEU A 9 7.62 -48.17 -20.98
CA LEU A 9 6.83 -46.97 -20.75
C LEU A 9 7.53 -46.14 -19.67
N PHE A 10 8.26 -45.12 -20.07
CA PHE A 10 8.58 -44.01 -19.20
C PHE A 10 7.29 -43.21 -18.95
N LEU A 11 6.62 -43.50 -17.85
CA LEU A 11 5.66 -42.57 -17.26
C LEU A 11 6.48 -41.37 -16.77
N ILE A 12 6.63 -40.36 -17.61
CA ILE A 12 7.03 -39.03 -17.18
C ILE A 12 5.82 -38.48 -16.44
N LEU A 13 5.85 -38.56 -15.11
CA LEU A 13 5.06 -37.67 -14.28
C LEU A 13 5.49 -36.23 -14.63
N ILE A 14 4.73 -35.61 -15.48
CA ILE A 14 4.74 -34.13 -15.58
C ILE A 14 4.16 -33.66 -14.27
N LEU A 15 5.01 -33.56 -13.25
CA LEU A 15 4.70 -32.72 -12.08
C LEU A 15 4.57 -31.32 -12.62
N ASP A 16 3.36 -30.84 -12.56
CA ASP A 16 3.03 -29.44 -12.86
C ASP A 16 3.90 -28.56 -11.95
N LEU A 17 4.93 -27.95 -12.52
CA LEU A 17 5.91 -27.12 -11.82
C LEU A 17 5.30 -25.81 -11.30
N SER A 18 3.98 -25.62 -11.46
CA SER A 18 3.23 -24.43 -11.01
C SER A 18 2.80 -24.48 -9.55
N GLU A 19 2.86 -25.64 -8.87
CA GLU A 19 2.55 -25.79 -7.44
C GLU A 19 3.76 -26.24 -6.62
N ILE A 20 4.84 -25.50 -6.66
CA ILE A 20 5.78 -25.54 -5.53
C ILE A 20 5.16 -24.69 -4.42
N VAL A 21 4.22 -25.25 -3.69
CA VAL A 21 3.83 -24.74 -2.36
C VAL A 21 5.09 -24.78 -1.50
N ARG A 22 5.76 -23.65 -1.35
CA ARG A 22 6.90 -23.55 -0.45
C ARG A 22 6.38 -23.79 0.96
N CYS A 23 6.87 -24.82 1.63
CA CYS A 23 6.59 -25.01 3.04
C CYS A 23 7.10 -23.82 3.81
N LEU A 24 6.31 -23.34 4.81
CA LEU A 24 6.73 -22.29 5.73
C LEU A 24 8.10 -22.61 6.31
N SER A 25 8.95 -21.58 6.48
CA SER A 25 10.21 -21.70 7.20
C SER A 25 9.96 -22.12 8.65
N ALA A 26 10.96 -22.73 9.30
CA ALA A 26 10.84 -23.10 10.71
C ALA A 26 10.55 -21.88 11.60
N GLU A 27 11.23 -20.75 11.36
CA GLU A 27 11.02 -19.49 12.08
C GLU A 27 9.62 -18.92 11.82
N GLY A 28 9.12 -18.99 10.59
CA GLY A 28 7.76 -18.58 10.24
C GLY A 28 6.69 -19.44 10.94
N LYS A 29 6.88 -20.76 10.98
CA LYS A 29 5.98 -21.68 11.72
C LYS A 29 5.97 -21.37 13.20
N GLU A 30 7.15 -21.22 13.81
CA GLU A 30 7.29 -20.91 15.22
C GLU A 30 6.63 -19.57 15.57
N SER A 31 6.85 -18.52 14.75
CA SER A 31 6.23 -17.21 14.95
C SER A 31 4.70 -17.26 14.93
N LEU A 32 4.14 -17.88 13.91
CA LEU A 32 2.69 -18.02 13.78
C LEU A 32 2.10 -18.88 14.91
N ALA A 33 2.80 -19.93 15.33
CA ALA A 33 2.36 -20.82 16.40
C ALA A 33 2.35 -20.15 17.78
N LYS A 34 3.21 -19.18 18.04
CA LYS A 34 3.27 -18.45 19.32
C LYS A 34 1.97 -17.75 19.70
N GLY A 35 1.19 -17.31 18.72
CA GLY A 35 -0.09 -16.63 18.95
C GLY A 35 -1.29 -17.57 19.09
N ILE A 36 -1.10 -18.91 19.01
CA ILE A 36 -2.18 -19.89 18.92
C ILE A 36 -2.18 -20.79 20.15
N PRO A 37 -3.29 -20.96 20.87
CA PRO A 37 -3.40 -21.96 21.92
C PRO A 37 -3.09 -23.37 21.38
N GLY A 38 -2.05 -24.00 21.90
CA GLY A 38 -1.58 -25.34 21.47
C GLY A 38 -0.74 -25.33 20.18
N GLY A 39 -0.47 -24.19 19.54
CA GLY A 39 0.43 -24.07 18.39
C GLY A 39 -0.04 -24.75 17.09
N ASP A 40 -1.32 -25.09 16.98
CA ASP A 40 -1.88 -25.82 15.85
C ASP A 40 -2.21 -24.89 14.68
N LEU A 41 -1.31 -24.84 13.68
CA LEU A 41 -1.44 -24.01 12.48
C LEU A 41 -2.62 -24.43 11.59
N GLU A 42 -2.95 -25.72 11.52
CA GLU A 42 -4.09 -26.17 10.72
C GLU A 42 -5.42 -25.70 11.32
N LYS A 43 -5.56 -25.78 12.64
CA LYS A 43 -6.72 -25.22 13.33
C LYS A 43 -6.85 -23.71 13.11
N ARG A 44 -5.71 -22.98 13.08
CA ARG A 44 -5.71 -21.55 12.73
C ARG A 44 -6.21 -21.32 11.32
N ARG A 45 -5.71 -22.07 10.34
CA ARG A 45 -6.14 -21.98 8.94
C ARG A 45 -7.64 -22.24 8.81
N GLU A 46 -8.13 -23.30 9.45
CA GLU A 46 -9.58 -23.61 9.47
C GLU A 46 -10.40 -22.45 10.06
N ARG A 47 -9.93 -21.86 11.15
CA ARG A 47 -10.61 -20.73 11.79
C ARG A 47 -10.62 -19.49 10.91
N LEU A 48 -9.50 -19.17 10.26
CA LEU A 48 -9.43 -18.06 9.31
C LEU A 48 -10.33 -18.28 8.08
N ASN A 49 -10.42 -19.53 7.59
CA ASN A 49 -11.34 -19.87 6.51
C ASN A 49 -12.80 -19.70 6.96
N HIS A 50 -13.15 -20.15 8.15
CA HIS A 50 -14.48 -19.89 8.71
C HIS A 50 -14.78 -18.39 8.81
N LEU A 51 -13.82 -17.58 9.25
CA LEU A 51 -13.96 -16.12 9.30
C LEU A 51 -14.19 -15.52 7.90
N LYS A 52 -13.45 -16.00 6.88
CA LYS A 52 -13.66 -15.60 5.47
C LYS A 52 -15.07 -15.94 4.99
N GLU A 53 -15.61 -17.10 5.36
CA GLU A 53 -17.00 -17.50 5.05
C GLU A 53 -18.03 -16.57 5.72
N LEU A 54 -17.81 -16.19 6.98
CA LEU A 54 -18.64 -15.21 7.67
C LEU A 54 -18.65 -13.85 6.98
N PHE A 55 -17.47 -13.36 6.55
CA PHE A 55 -17.36 -12.13 5.75
C PHE A 55 -18.09 -12.28 4.42
N ALA A 56 -17.87 -13.37 3.69
CA ALA A 56 -18.53 -13.62 2.41
C ALA A 56 -20.05 -13.61 2.57
N LYS A 57 -20.58 -14.25 3.61
CA LYS A 57 -22.01 -14.25 3.95
C LYS A 57 -22.51 -12.85 4.33
N ARG A 58 -21.81 -12.16 5.24
CA ARG A 58 -22.22 -10.84 5.77
C ARG A 58 -22.32 -9.78 4.68
N TYR A 59 -21.36 -9.76 3.74
CA TYR A 59 -21.27 -8.77 2.67
C TYR A 59 -21.76 -9.27 1.32
N ASN A 60 -22.40 -10.46 1.27
CA ASN A 60 -22.89 -11.11 0.04
C ASN A 60 -21.80 -11.19 -1.05
N LEU A 61 -20.58 -11.58 -0.62
CA LEU A 61 -19.43 -11.74 -1.49
C LEU A 61 -19.52 -13.08 -2.21
N THR A 62 -20.22 -13.12 -3.33
CA THR A 62 -20.33 -14.31 -4.17
C THR A 62 -19.61 -14.07 -5.49
N SER A 63 -18.97 -15.11 -6.04
CA SER A 63 -18.26 -15.09 -7.32
C SER A 63 -19.15 -14.81 -8.55
N VAL A 64 -20.44 -14.56 -8.35
CA VAL A 64 -21.37 -14.21 -9.42
C VAL A 64 -21.38 -12.70 -9.57
N GLY A 65 -20.53 -12.17 -10.44
CA GLY A 65 -20.49 -10.77 -10.81
C GLY A 65 -21.84 -10.26 -11.31
N LYS A 66 -22.42 -9.29 -10.62
CA LYS A 66 -23.72 -8.70 -10.94
C LYS A 66 -23.69 -7.27 -11.46
N GLU A 67 -22.57 -6.62 -11.60
CA GLU A 67 -22.52 -5.33 -12.29
C GLU A 67 -21.26 -5.24 -13.15
N LYS A 68 -21.44 -5.32 -14.48
CA LYS A 68 -20.41 -4.81 -15.38
C LYS A 68 -20.25 -3.32 -15.09
N PRO A 69 -19.03 -2.83 -14.84
CA PRO A 69 -18.79 -1.39 -14.76
C PRO A 69 -19.35 -0.74 -16.01
N THR A 70 -20.15 0.31 -15.83
CA THR A 70 -20.54 1.16 -16.95
C THR A 70 -19.26 1.65 -17.63
N SER A 71 -19.20 1.55 -18.94
CA SER A 71 -18.02 1.61 -19.79
C SER A 71 -17.28 2.96 -19.88
N ASP A 72 -17.47 3.87 -18.95
CA ASP A 72 -16.74 5.13 -18.92
C ASP A 72 -15.35 4.99 -18.29
N GLY A 73 -14.47 4.26 -18.98
CA GLY A 73 -13.05 4.27 -18.69
C GLY A 73 -12.35 2.96 -18.35
N VAL A 74 -13.01 1.81 -18.48
CA VAL A 74 -12.31 0.51 -18.44
C VAL A 74 -11.63 0.31 -19.77
N LEU A 75 -10.33 0.54 -19.81
CA LEU A 75 -9.50 0.27 -20.98
C LEU A 75 -9.15 -1.21 -20.96
N GLU A 76 -9.43 -1.90 -22.06
CA GLU A 76 -8.87 -3.22 -22.31
C GLU A 76 -7.36 -3.13 -22.16
N GLY A 77 -6.80 -3.88 -21.20
CA GLY A 77 -5.40 -3.80 -20.84
C GLY A 77 -4.54 -4.42 -21.93
N GLU A 78 -3.55 -3.66 -22.42
CA GLU A 78 -2.38 -4.27 -23.02
C GLU A 78 -1.76 -5.24 -22.01
N GLU A 79 -1.45 -6.44 -22.45
CA GLU A 79 -0.82 -7.49 -21.67
C GLU A 79 0.48 -6.97 -21.04
N VAL A 80 0.49 -6.84 -19.72
CA VAL A 80 1.65 -6.36 -18.98
C VAL A 80 2.69 -7.47 -19.00
N VAL A 81 3.73 -7.32 -19.82
CA VAL A 81 4.91 -8.21 -19.76
C VAL A 81 5.59 -8.01 -18.41
N ALA A 82 5.22 -8.85 -17.45
CA ALA A 82 5.85 -8.92 -16.14
C ALA A 82 7.24 -9.54 -16.31
N ASN A 83 8.25 -8.82 -15.88
CA ASN A 83 9.52 -9.44 -15.53
C ASN A 83 9.32 -10.10 -14.16
N GLU A 84 9.10 -11.41 -14.13
CA GLU A 84 8.36 -12.18 -13.13
C GLU A 84 8.93 -12.23 -11.70
N ASN A 85 10.08 -11.65 -11.39
CA ASN A 85 10.77 -12.04 -10.15
C ASN A 85 11.25 -10.93 -9.20
N THR A 86 11.01 -9.65 -9.43
CA THR A 86 11.72 -8.63 -8.63
C THR A 86 10.90 -7.55 -7.95
N ASP A 87 9.61 -7.40 -8.21
CA ASP A 87 8.77 -6.34 -7.61
C ASP A 87 7.36 -6.85 -7.22
N LEU A 88 7.33 -7.87 -6.36
CA LEU A 88 6.10 -8.47 -5.87
C LEU A 88 5.43 -7.59 -4.81
N SER A 89 4.11 -7.60 -4.73
CA SER A 89 3.36 -7.01 -3.61
C SER A 89 3.56 -7.82 -2.32
N VAL A 90 3.14 -7.27 -1.17
CA VAL A 90 3.13 -8.01 0.10
C VAL A 90 2.37 -9.33 -0.06
N GLU A 91 1.20 -9.26 -0.66
CA GLU A 91 0.31 -10.38 -0.86
C GLU A 91 0.88 -11.43 -1.84
N GLU A 92 1.52 -10.97 -2.94
CA GLU A 92 2.21 -11.85 -3.89
C GLU A 92 3.41 -12.54 -3.21
N ILE A 93 4.15 -11.84 -2.34
CA ILE A 93 5.21 -12.42 -1.52
C ILE A 93 4.63 -13.47 -0.59
N ASN A 94 3.56 -13.15 0.15
CA ASN A 94 2.96 -14.03 1.14
C ASN A 94 2.30 -15.27 0.51
N GLN A 95 1.66 -15.13 -0.65
CA GLN A 95 1.18 -16.29 -1.42
C GLN A 95 2.34 -17.19 -1.87
N ARG A 96 3.41 -16.61 -2.43
CA ARG A 96 4.59 -17.35 -2.87
C ARG A 96 5.29 -18.08 -1.72
N GLU A 97 5.37 -17.46 -0.55
CA GLU A 97 5.98 -18.05 0.65
C GLU A 97 5.03 -19.00 1.40
N GLY A 98 3.77 -19.16 0.95
CA GLY A 98 2.79 -20.07 1.52
C GLY A 98 2.23 -19.64 2.89
N VAL A 99 2.43 -18.36 3.29
CA VAL A 99 2.02 -17.85 4.59
C VAL A 99 0.63 -17.21 4.56
N ALA A 100 0.15 -16.79 3.38
CA ALA A 100 -1.11 -16.03 3.24
C ALA A 100 -2.34 -16.75 3.83
N ASP A 101 -2.38 -18.08 3.80
CA ASP A 101 -3.51 -18.88 4.32
C ASP A 101 -3.58 -18.91 5.84
N TYR A 102 -2.51 -18.53 6.52
CA TYR A 102 -2.40 -18.47 7.98
C TYR A 102 -2.56 -17.05 8.53
N LEU A 103 -2.85 -16.08 7.65
CA LEU A 103 -2.98 -14.66 7.96
C LEU A 103 -4.36 -14.15 7.56
N PHE A 104 -4.88 -13.22 8.35
CA PHE A 104 -6.08 -12.49 8.00
C PHE A 104 -5.77 -11.45 6.93
N ASP A 105 -6.60 -11.35 5.91
CA ASP A 105 -6.42 -10.46 4.74
C ASP A 105 -5.01 -10.56 4.10
N GLY A 106 -4.32 -11.71 4.31
CA GLY A 106 -3.07 -12.08 3.65
C GLY A 106 -1.78 -11.64 4.32
N ASP A 107 -1.79 -10.73 5.31
CA ASP A 107 -0.59 -10.22 6.01
C ASP A 107 -0.82 -9.81 7.47
N ILE A 108 -2.03 -9.93 8.00
CA ILE A 108 -2.34 -9.59 9.40
C ILE A 108 -2.38 -10.84 10.26
N ASP A 109 -1.47 -10.91 11.24
CA ASP A 109 -1.42 -11.97 12.25
C ASP A 109 -2.31 -11.59 13.44
N LEU A 110 -3.61 -11.94 13.38
CA LEU A 110 -4.56 -11.66 14.46
C LEU A 110 -4.30 -12.54 15.68
N THR A 111 -4.51 -12.00 16.89
CA THR A 111 -4.58 -12.81 18.11
C THR A 111 -5.93 -13.54 18.18
N GLU A 112 -6.02 -14.54 19.06
CA GLU A 112 -7.29 -15.28 19.28
C GLU A 112 -8.39 -14.33 19.74
N GLU A 113 -8.10 -13.41 20.65
CA GLU A 113 -9.04 -12.41 21.13
C GLU A 113 -9.51 -11.48 20.01
N GLN A 114 -8.61 -11.11 19.10
CA GLN A 114 -8.97 -10.29 17.93
C GLN A 114 -9.87 -11.06 16.97
N LEU A 115 -9.59 -12.36 16.73
CA LEU A 115 -10.45 -13.23 15.94
C LEU A 115 -11.85 -13.35 16.55
N GLU A 116 -11.95 -13.63 17.85
CA GLU A 116 -13.23 -13.70 18.57
C GLU A 116 -14.03 -12.41 18.48
N MET A 117 -13.37 -11.27 18.64
CA MET A 117 -14.01 -9.96 18.54
C MET A 117 -14.55 -9.69 17.12
N ILE A 118 -13.83 -10.10 16.06
CA ILE A 118 -14.29 -9.94 14.67
C ILE A 118 -15.46 -10.88 14.40
N GLU A 119 -15.37 -12.16 14.78
CA GLU A 119 -16.46 -13.15 14.64
C GLU A 119 -17.75 -12.68 15.33
N ALA A 120 -17.64 -12.16 16.57
CA ALA A 120 -18.77 -11.61 17.30
C ALA A 120 -19.39 -10.41 16.56
N SER A 121 -18.58 -9.52 16.00
CA SER A 121 -19.08 -8.34 15.25
C SER A 121 -19.84 -8.72 13.98
N LEU A 122 -19.44 -9.81 13.31
CA LEU A 122 -20.11 -10.30 12.10
C LEU A 122 -21.43 -11.00 12.39
N SER A 123 -21.60 -11.50 13.63
CA SER A 123 -22.81 -12.23 14.07
C SER A 123 -23.89 -11.29 14.59
N ASP A 124 -23.59 -10.07 15.00
CA ASP A 124 -24.54 -9.10 15.56
C ASP A 124 -25.17 -8.23 14.46
N ASN A 125 -26.50 -8.16 14.43
CA ASN A 125 -27.27 -7.43 13.41
C ASN A 125 -27.59 -5.96 13.78
N ASN A 126 -27.14 -5.45 14.95
CA ASN A 126 -27.64 -4.20 15.55
C ASN A 126 -26.66 -3.01 15.54
N HIS A 127 -25.77 -2.88 14.57
CA HIS A 127 -24.75 -1.82 14.58
C HIS A 127 -25.18 -0.49 13.95
N THR A 128 -24.98 0.60 14.69
CA THR A 128 -25.10 1.99 14.20
C THR A 128 -23.89 2.37 13.34
N ARG A 129 -24.15 2.85 12.12
CA ARG A 129 -23.16 3.25 11.11
C ARG A 129 -22.25 4.39 11.59
N ARG A 130 -20.96 4.11 11.84
CA ARG A 130 -19.88 5.10 11.95
C ARG A 130 -18.72 4.75 11.01
N LYS A 131 -17.99 5.74 10.43
CA LYS A 131 -16.95 5.55 9.40
C LYS A 131 -15.55 5.48 10.03
N ARG A 132 -14.71 4.42 9.79
CA ARG A 132 -13.43 4.28 10.51
C ARG A 132 -12.40 3.37 9.80
N GLN A 133 -11.05 3.59 10.00
CA GLN A 133 -9.93 2.80 9.47
C GLN A 133 -8.92 2.37 10.55
N MET A 134 -8.63 3.21 11.55
CA MET A 134 -7.73 2.87 12.67
C MET A 134 -8.52 2.13 13.74
N ASP A 135 -7.95 1.04 14.28
CA ASP A 135 -8.57 0.30 15.37
C ASP A 135 -8.68 1.19 16.62
N THR A 136 -9.87 1.22 17.21
CA THR A 136 -10.14 2.02 18.41
C THR A 136 -10.32 1.18 19.66
N LEU A 137 -10.41 -0.13 19.51
CA LEU A 137 -10.59 -1.07 20.63
C LEU A 137 -9.26 -1.58 21.16
N LEU A 138 -8.22 -1.59 20.33
CA LEU A 138 -6.89 -2.02 20.74
C LEU A 138 -6.14 -0.90 21.48
N PRO A 139 -5.34 -1.25 22.47
CA PRO A 139 -4.47 -0.30 23.15
C PRO A 139 -3.49 0.34 22.16
N ARG A 140 -3.29 1.65 22.32
CA ARG A 140 -2.21 2.35 21.62
C ARG A 140 -0.89 2.12 22.38
N TRP A 141 0.21 2.23 21.65
CA TRP A 141 1.54 2.21 22.27
C TRP A 141 1.65 3.34 23.29
N GLU A 142 1.98 2.97 24.52
CA GLU A 142 2.02 3.88 25.67
C GLU A 142 2.99 5.05 25.42
N ASN A 143 2.59 6.23 25.83
CA ASN A 143 3.37 7.47 25.63
C ASN A 143 3.84 7.70 24.19
N ASN A 144 3.06 7.20 23.20
CA ASN A 144 3.40 7.26 21.79
C ASN A 144 4.80 6.67 21.47
N ARG A 145 5.22 5.65 22.23
CA ARG A 145 6.52 5.00 22.09
C ARG A 145 6.35 3.51 21.78
N LEU A 146 6.86 3.10 20.63
CA LEU A 146 6.96 1.70 20.23
C LEU A 146 8.41 1.23 20.46
N PHE A 147 8.57 0.20 21.29
CA PHE A 147 9.84 -0.50 21.42
C PHE A 147 9.94 -1.61 20.38
N TYR A 148 11.14 -1.83 19.83
CA TYR A 148 11.38 -2.92 18.90
C TYR A 148 12.73 -3.59 19.14
N SER A 149 12.83 -4.84 18.73
CA SER A 149 14.06 -5.64 18.74
C SER A 149 14.23 -6.36 17.40
N PHE A 150 15.39 -6.97 17.22
CA PHE A 150 15.67 -7.76 16.02
C PHE A 150 15.98 -9.20 16.41
N GLY A 151 15.28 -10.14 15.80
CA GLY A 151 15.61 -11.55 15.85
C GLY A 151 17.00 -11.85 15.31
N PRO A 152 17.62 -12.97 15.70
CA PRO A 152 19.00 -13.29 15.37
C PRO A 152 19.25 -13.46 13.86
N ALA A 153 18.25 -13.89 13.09
CA ALA A 153 18.34 -14.12 11.65
C ALA A 153 18.22 -12.82 10.81
N ILE A 154 17.85 -11.68 11.43
CA ILE A 154 17.71 -10.42 10.70
C ILE A 154 19.06 -9.87 10.27
N THR A 155 19.24 -9.72 8.96
CA THR A 155 20.49 -9.23 8.38
C THR A 155 20.69 -7.72 8.60
N THR A 156 21.91 -7.25 8.46
CA THR A 156 22.24 -5.81 8.51
C THR A 156 21.43 -4.98 7.50
N ARG A 157 21.15 -5.55 6.32
CA ARG A 157 20.31 -4.91 5.28
C ARG A 157 18.92 -4.61 5.83
N TYR A 158 18.25 -5.60 6.40
CA TYR A 158 16.91 -5.43 6.98
C TYR A 158 16.91 -4.45 8.16
N ARG A 159 17.90 -4.56 9.07
CA ARG A 159 18.05 -3.58 10.19
C ARG A 159 18.16 -2.14 9.69
N THR A 160 18.91 -1.92 8.61
CA THR A 160 19.06 -0.58 8.02
C THR A 160 17.73 -0.04 7.48
N ILE A 161 16.98 -0.85 6.72
CA ILE A 161 15.72 -0.41 6.13
C ILE A 161 14.65 -0.19 7.20
N VAL A 162 14.57 -1.06 8.21
CA VAL A 162 13.67 -0.86 9.36
C VAL A 162 13.97 0.47 10.04
N LYS A 163 15.23 0.75 10.36
CA LYS A 163 15.61 2.03 10.98
C LYS A 163 15.28 3.24 10.09
N GLN A 164 15.42 3.13 8.77
CA GLN A 164 15.03 4.18 7.83
C GLN A 164 13.52 4.40 7.79
N ALA A 165 12.72 3.34 7.75
CA ALA A 165 11.25 3.42 7.76
C ALA A 165 10.74 4.04 9.06
N LEU A 166 11.26 3.59 10.20
CA LEU A 166 10.90 4.14 11.51
C LEU A 166 11.34 5.59 11.70
N ALA A 167 12.51 5.96 11.20
CA ALA A 167 12.96 7.35 11.19
C ALA A 167 12.06 8.25 10.30
N TYR A 168 11.59 7.72 9.17
CA TYR A 168 10.66 8.43 8.29
C TYR A 168 9.34 8.72 9.00
N ILE A 169 8.74 7.74 9.68
CA ILE A 169 7.49 7.89 10.43
C ILE A 169 7.72 8.81 11.64
N SER A 170 8.76 8.54 12.43
CA SER A 170 9.09 9.33 13.62
C SER A 170 9.34 10.81 13.33
N GLY A 171 9.98 11.13 12.20
CA GLY A 171 10.25 12.51 11.79
C GLY A 171 9.00 13.29 11.35
N ARG A 172 7.85 12.62 11.22
CA ARG A 172 6.58 13.19 10.73
C ARG A 172 5.43 13.06 11.70
N THR A 173 5.63 12.35 12.80
CA THR A 173 4.62 12.08 13.83
C THR A 173 5.17 12.38 15.22
N CYS A 174 4.33 12.31 16.24
CA CYS A 174 4.77 12.33 17.64
C CYS A 174 5.33 10.97 18.10
N LEU A 175 5.20 9.92 17.29
CA LEU A 175 5.66 8.59 17.62
C LEU A 175 7.18 8.51 17.76
N THR A 176 7.64 7.77 18.77
CA THR A 176 9.03 7.44 18.96
C THR A 176 9.24 5.93 18.87
N PHE A 177 10.36 5.54 18.26
CA PHE A 177 10.73 4.15 18.10
C PHE A 177 12.06 3.92 18.81
N THR A 178 12.09 2.96 19.72
CA THR A 178 13.28 2.70 20.55
C THR A 178 13.69 1.24 20.43
N GLU A 179 14.91 0.98 19.97
CA GLU A 179 15.46 -0.38 19.95
C GLU A 179 15.74 -0.84 21.39
N SER A 180 15.15 -1.98 21.77
CA SER A 180 15.29 -2.55 23.11
C SER A 180 14.97 -4.04 23.09
N ASP A 181 15.91 -4.85 23.57
CA ASP A 181 15.73 -6.30 23.72
C ASP A 181 15.02 -6.67 25.04
N THR A 182 14.86 -5.72 25.95
CA THR A 182 14.35 -5.96 27.31
C THR A 182 12.99 -5.32 27.58
N ALA A 183 12.51 -4.42 26.71
CA ALA A 183 11.18 -3.81 26.88
C ALA A 183 10.10 -4.90 26.91
N PRO A 184 9.20 -4.92 27.92
CA PRO A 184 8.19 -5.96 28.05
C PRO A 184 7.21 -5.99 26.89
N ASN A 185 6.77 -4.83 26.42
CA ASN A 185 5.92 -4.69 25.25
C ASN A 185 6.77 -4.16 24.08
N ARG A 186 7.00 -4.98 23.08
CA ARG A 186 7.82 -4.61 21.90
C ARG A 186 7.46 -5.39 20.65
N VAL A 187 7.76 -4.82 19.52
CA VAL A 187 7.78 -5.52 18.23
C VAL A 187 9.12 -6.23 18.06
N ASN A 188 9.11 -7.53 17.85
CA ASN A 188 10.29 -8.31 17.51
C ASN A 188 10.33 -8.55 16.00
N VAL A 189 11.24 -7.90 15.30
CA VAL A 189 11.40 -8.05 13.86
C VAL A 189 12.13 -9.35 13.54
N ILE A 190 11.48 -10.27 12.86
CA ILE A 190 12.00 -11.60 12.52
C ILE A 190 12.17 -11.80 11.02
N SER A 191 12.98 -12.78 10.63
CA SER A 191 13.13 -13.24 9.23
C SER A 191 12.30 -14.52 9.02
N GLY A 192 10.98 -14.40 9.15
CA GLY A 192 10.04 -15.49 8.94
C GLY A 192 9.72 -15.72 7.46
N SER A 193 8.61 -16.40 7.18
CA SER A 193 8.07 -16.55 5.83
C SER A 193 7.15 -15.37 5.50
N GLY A 194 7.47 -14.62 4.44
CA GLY A 194 6.65 -13.48 4.01
C GLY A 194 6.76 -12.23 4.90
N CYS A 195 5.87 -11.26 4.64
CA CYS A 195 5.79 -9.98 5.32
C CYS A 195 4.44 -9.93 6.06
N TYR A 196 4.45 -9.81 7.38
CA TYR A 196 3.22 -9.71 8.18
C TYR A 196 3.45 -9.09 9.54
N SER A 197 2.39 -8.57 10.12
CA SER A 197 2.40 -7.98 11.46
C SER A 197 1.12 -8.26 12.23
N LYS A 198 1.19 -8.18 13.56
CA LYS A 198 -0.01 -8.03 14.39
C LYS A 198 -0.56 -6.62 14.25
N ILE A 199 -1.87 -6.48 14.53
CA ILE A 199 -2.52 -5.18 14.49
C ILE A 199 -2.58 -4.54 15.88
N GLY A 200 -2.09 -3.30 16.00
CA GLY A 200 -2.02 -2.57 17.28
C GLY A 200 -1.01 -3.15 18.28
N MET A 201 -1.10 -2.69 19.51
CA MET A 201 -0.32 -3.23 20.64
C MET A 201 -1.10 -4.38 21.29
N VAL A 202 -0.61 -5.61 21.16
CA VAL A 202 -1.28 -6.80 21.73
C VAL A 202 -0.71 -7.21 23.09
N GLY A 203 0.32 -6.50 23.58
CA GLY A 203 1.04 -6.82 24.80
C GLY A 203 2.15 -7.85 24.60
N GLY A 204 3.13 -7.84 25.51
CA GLY A 204 4.28 -8.75 25.43
C GLY A 204 5.17 -8.50 24.20
N VAL A 205 5.81 -9.56 23.75
CA VAL A 205 6.65 -9.56 22.54
C VAL A 205 5.83 -10.02 21.37
N GLN A 206 5.57 -9.11 20.42
CA GLN A 206 4.83 -9.41 19.19
C GLN A 206 5.76 -9.46 17.98
N ASP A 207 5.73 -10.57 17.26
CA ASP A 207 6.55 -10.73 16.06
C ASP A 207 6.01 -9.90 14.88
N LEU A 208 6.94 -9.35 14.07
CA LEU A 208 6.72 -8.73 12.78
C LEU A 208 7.68 -9.39 11.81
N SER A 209 7.15 -10.09 10.81
CA SER A 209 7.96 -10.83 9.85
C SER A 209 8.38 -9.97 8.66
N LEU A 210 9.67 -10.01 8.38
CA LEU A 210 10.27 -9.48 7.15
C LEU A 210 11.08 -10.60 6.50
N GLY A 211 10.37 -11.50 5.83
CA GLY A 211 10.97 -12.59 5.07
C GLY A 211 11.58 -12.11 3.75
N ASN A 212 11.90 -13.07 2.88
CA ASN A 212 12.53 -12.79 1.60
C ASN A 212 11.66 -11.91 0.70
N GLY A 213 12.20 -10.78 0.23
CA GLY A 213 11.48 -9.79 -0.58
C GLY A 213 10.81 -8.68 0.19
N CYS A 214 10.82 -8.72 1.55
CA CYS A 214 10.24 -7.68 2.38
C CYS A 214 11.21 -6.51 2.68
N ASP A 215 12.41 -6.51 2.09
CA ASP A 215 13.47 -5.53 2.32
C ASP A 215 13.27 -4.19 1.57
N GLN A 216 12.06 -3.65 1.60
CA GLN A 216 11.70 -2.38 0.97
C GLN A 216 11.03 -1.45 1.97
N MET A 217 11.43 -0.16 1.96
CA MET A 217 10.94 0.82 2.92
C MET A 217 9.40 0.92 2.95
N GLY A 218 8.73 0.82 1.79
CA GLY A 218 7.27 0.86 1.72
C GLY A 218 6.62 -0.33 2.43
N ILE A 219 7.17 -1.56 2.24
CA ILE A 219 6.68 -2.77 2.92
C ILE A 219 6.92 -2.66 4.43
N VAL A 220 8.13 -2.33 4.85
CA VAL A 220 8.44 -2.18 6.27
C VAL A 220 7.54 -1.13 6.92
N SER A 221 7.28 0.00 6.24
CA SER A 221 6.35 1.01 6.75
C SER A 221 4.92 0.47 6.87
N HIS A 222 4.46 -0.34 5.91
CA HIS A 222 3.16 -0.99 5.90
C HIS A 222 3.00 -1.90 7.13
N GLU A 223 3.94 -2.81 7.36
CA GLU A 223 3.90 -3.73 8.49
C GLU A 223 3.94 -3.00 9.84
N PHE A 224 4.76 -1.95 9.97
CA PHE A 224 4.75 -1.14 11.18
C PHE A 224 3.48 -0.30 11.35
N MET A 225 2.79 0.08 10.27
CA MET A 225 1.48 0.72 10.37
C MET A 225 0.42 -0.24 10.92
N HIS A 226 0.48 -1.54 10.57
CA HIS A 226 -0.33 -2.55 11.25
C HIS A 226 -0.02 -2.59 12.74
N ALA A 227 1.23 -2.69 13.14
CA ALA A 227 1.63 -2.64 14.55
C ALA A 227 1.19 -1.35 15.27
N LEU A 228 0.94 -0.27 14.55
CA LEU A 228 0.40 0.99 15.04
C LEU A 228 -1.13 1.07 15.02
N GLY A 229 -1.84 0.00 14.61
CA GLY A 229 -3.29 -0.11 14.63
C GLY A 229 -4.01 0.21 13.33
N SER A 230 -3.30 0.30 12.20
CA SER A 230 -3.91 0.56 10.89
C SER A 230 -4.36 -0.72 10.20
N TRP A 231 -5.64 -0.81 9.84
CA TRP A 231 -6.17 -1.79 8.90
C TRP A 231 -5.89 -1.39 7.45
N HIS A 232 -6.11 -2.32 6.52
CA HIS A 232 -6.02 -2.00 5.11
C HIS A 232 -7.05 -0.97 4.67
N MET A 233 -6.71 -0.18 3.66
CA MET A 233 -7.59 0.84 3.12
C MET A 233 -8.85 0.23 2.49
N GLN A 234 -8.73 -0.92 1.79
CA GLN A 234 -9.87 -1.63 1.20
C GLN A 234 -10.83 -2.23 2.22
N MET A 235 -10.42 -2.35 3.48
CA MET A 235 -11.30 -2.86 4.55
C MET A 235 -12.15 -1.77 5.20
N ARG A 236 -12.00 -0.53 4.80
CA ARG A 236 -12.80 0.60 5.34
C ARG A 236 -14.29 0.36 5.10
N SER A 237 -15.10 0.75 6.06
CA SER A 237 -16.57 0.65 5.97
C SER A 237 -17.18 1.47 4.82
N ASP A 238 -16.51 2.57 4.38
CA ASP A 238 -16.91 3.41 3.25
C ASP A 238 -16.25 3.01 1.92
N ARG A 239 -15.55 1.85 1.86
CA ARG A 239 -14.82 1.40 0.69
C ARG A 239 -15.67 1.37 -0.58
N ASP A 240 -16.91 0.93 -0.49
CA ASP A 240 -17.80 0.76 -1.65
C ASP A 240 -18.22 2.08 -2.28
N ASP A 241 -18.04 3.23 -1.60
CA ASP A 241 -18.18 4.57 -2.20
C ASP A 241 -17.00 4.88 -3.15
N HIS A 242 -15.92 4.10 -3.10
CA HIS A 242 -14.66 4.34 -3.80
C HIS A 242 -14.25 3.20 -4.73
N LEU A 243 -14.49 1.94 -4.33
CA LEU A 243 -14.11 0.74 -5.07
C LEU A 243 -15.35 -0.07 -5.47
N ILE A 244 -15.27 -0.71 -6.63
CA ILE A 244 -16.10 -1.83 -7.02
C ILE A 244 -15.29 -3.08 -6.74
N VAL A 245 -15.84 -4.02 -5.97
CA VAL A 245 -15.24 -5.35 -5.76
C VAL A 245 -15.83 -6.29 -6.80
N ASP A 246 -14.97 -6.85 -7.66
CA ASP A 246 -15.32 -7.84 -8.66
C ASP A 246 -14.65 -9.17 -8.31
N LEU A 247 -15.44 -10.14 -7.93
CA LEU A 247 -14.96 -11.47 -7.51
C LEU A 247 -14.93 -12.50 -8.65
N THR A 248 -15.25 -12.10 -9.88
CA THR A 248 -15.39 -13.01 -11.04
C THR A 248 -14.14 -13.87 -11.27
N TYR A 249 -12.96 -13.30 -11.09
CA TYR A 249 -11.68 -13.97 -11.28
C TYR A 249 -10.87 -14.13 -9.99
N VAL A 250 -11.49 -13.90 -8.85
CA VAL A 250 -10.84 -14.13 -7.56
C VAL A 250 -10.65 -15.64 -7.37
N LYS A 251 -9.48 -16.03 -6.88
CA LYS A 251 -9.14 -17.42 -6.57
C LYS A 251 -10.12 -17.95 -5.51
N ALA A 252 -10.59 -19.17 -5.69
CA ALA A 252 -11.49 -19.81 -4.74
C ALA A 252 -10.91 -19.83 -3.31
N GLY A 253 -11.72 -19.46 -2.32
CA GLY A 253 -11.33 -19.36 -0.91
C GLY A 253 -10.71 -18.01 -0.51
N TYR A 254 -10.55 -17.05 -1.44
CA TYR A 254 -10.08 -15.70 -1.14
C TYR A 254 -11.19 -14.63 -1.16
N GLU A 255 -12.44 -15.00 -1.48
CA GLU A 255 -13.55 -14.04 -1.58
C GLU A 255 -13.79 -13.30 -0.26
N GLY A 256 -13.66 -13.99 0.86
CA GLY A 256 -13.84 -13.41 2.21
C GLY A 256 -12.79 -12.34 2.57
N ASN A 257 -11.64 -12.30 1.90
CA ASN A 257 -10.62 -11.27 2.11
C ASN A 257 -11.07 -9.88 1.60
N PHE A 258 -12.17 -9.81 0.87
CA PHE A 258 -12.79 -8.54 0.46
C PHE A 258 -13.85 -8.05 1.46
N GLY A 259 -13.88 -8.59 2.67
CA GLY A 259 -14.71 -8.11 3.77
C GLY A 259 -14.36 -6.66 4.17
N LYS A 260 -15.20 -6.07 4.99
CA LYS A 260 -14.98 -4.73 5.56
C LYS A 260 -14.95 -4.84 7.08
N ILE A 261 -14.10 -4.07 7.73
CA ILE A 261 -14.15 -3.94 9.18
C ILE A 261 -15.35 -3.06 9.55
N GLU A 262 -16.11 -3.52 10.54
CA GLU A 262 -17.31 -2.82 10.99
C GLU A 262 -16.99 -1.42 11.51
N ALA A 263 -17.96 -0.53 11.31
CA ALA A 263 -17.75 0.90 11.50
C ALA A 263 -17.61 1.33 12.98
N ASP A 264 -17.95 0.47 13.94
CA ASP A 264 -17.82 0.74 15.38
C ASP A 264 -16.42 0.42 15.93
N ARG A 265 -15.61 -0.33 15.19
CA ARG A 265 -14.28 -0.78 15.61
C ARG A 265 -13.13 0.09 15.14
N THR A 266 -13.31 0.88 14.10
CA THR A 266 -12.22 1.64 13.46
C THR A 266 -12.55 3.12 13.28
N ASN A 267 -11.60 3.99 13.00
CA ASN A 267 -11.81 5.43 12.75
C ASN A 267 -11.19 5.87 11.41
N ASN A 268 -12.03 6.29 10.46
CA ASN A 268 -11.58 6.89 9.19
C ASN A 268 -11.32 8.39 9.40
N TYR A 269 -10.14 8.76 9.89
CA TYR A 269 -9.79 10.16 10.12
C TYR A 269 -9.71 10.99 8.84
N ASN A 270 -9.41 10.35 7.71
CA ASN A 270 -9.05 11.00 6.46
C ASN A 270 -9.91 10.49 5.29
N PRO A 271 -9.98 11.22 4.16
CA PRO A 271 -10.58 10.73 2.93
C PRO A 271 -9.97 9.40 2.48
N PHE A 272 -10.71 8.64 1.67
CA PHE A 272 -10.17 7.43 1.03
C PHE A 272 -9.06 7.80 0.05
N ASP A 273 -7.85 7.30 0.27
CA ASP A 273 -6.69 7.59 -0.60
C ASP A 273 -6.25 6.33 -1.35
N TYR A 274 -6.52 6.28 -2.65
CA TYR A 274 -6.08 5.18 -3.52
C TYR A 274 -4.56 4.98 -3.56
N GLY A 275 -3.78 5.99 -3.15
CA GLY A 275 -2.32 5.94 -3.09
C GLY A 275 -1.77 5.70 -1.70
N SER A 276 -2.59 5.29 -0.74
CA SER A 276 -2.14 4.84 0.57
C SER A 276 -1.24 3.61 0.43
N VAL A 277 -0.19 3.53 1.25
CA VAL A 277 0.65 2.33 1.34
C VAL A 277 -0.13 1.14 1.92
N MET A 278 -1.23 1.39 2.63
CA MET A 278 -2.14 0.38 3.17
C MET A 278 -3.24 -0.05 2.19
N GLN A 279 -3.21 0.43 0.94
CA GLN A 279 -4.16 0.05 -0.10
C GLN A 279 -3.56 -1.04 -1.00
N TYR A 280 -4.18 -2.19 -1.03
CA TYR A 280 -3.78 -3.30 -1.87
C TYR A 280 -3.93 -3.01 -3.37
N ALA A 281 -3.18 -3.76 -4.17
CA ALA A 281 -3.21 -3.67 -5.62
C ALA A 281 -4.59 -4.03 -6.19
N ALA A 282 -4.97 -3.37 -7.29
CA ALA A 282 -6.29 -3.58 -7.91
C ALA A 282 -6.52 -5.03 -8.39
N ASN A 283 -5.47 -5.79 -8.66
CA ASN A 283 -5.51 -7.19 -9.12
C ASN A 283 -5.27 -8.22 -8.00
N LEU A 284 -5.54 -7.86 -6.74
CA LEU A 284 -5.33 -8.74 -5.60
C LEU A 284 -6.13 -10.04 -5.70
N PHE A 285 -5.48 -11.17 -5.39
CA PHE A 285 -6.04 -12.53 -5.36
C PHE A 285 -6.75 -12.98 -6.64
N THR A 286 -6.54 -12.30 -7.77
CA THR A 286 -7.16 -12.69 -9.05
C THR A 286 -6.27 -13.62 -9.86
N THR A 287 -6.88 -14.47 -10.68
CA THR A 287 -6.20 -15.25 -11.71
C THR A 287 -5.99 -14.42 -12.98
N GLN A 288 -6.85 -13.41 -13.21
CA GLN A 288 -6.76 -12.43 -14.30
C GLN A 288 -7.59 -11.18 -13.97
N GLY A 289 -7.34 -10.06 -14.67
CA GLY A 289 -8.11 -8.83 -14.50
C GLY A 289 -7.90 -8.17 -13.14
N TYR A 290 -8.98 -7.61 -12.59
CA TYR A 290 -8.95 -6.79 -11.39
C TYR A 290 -10.08 -7.18 -10.45
N SER A 291 -9.79 -7.29 -9.15
CA SER A 291 -10.75 -7.56 -8.08
C SER A 291 -11.23 -6.29 -7.37
N MET A 292 -10.42 -5.22 -7.39
CA MET A 292 -10.75 -3.93 -6.78
C MET A 292 -10.60 -2.82 -7.81
N ILE A 293 -11.74 -2.39 -8.37
CA ILE A 293 -11.79 -1.43 -9.46
C ILE A 293 -12.13 -0.06 -8.88
N PRO A 294 -11.24 0.95 -8.96
CA PRO A 294 -11.57 2.31 -8.53
C PRO A 294 -12.79 2.86 -9.30
N ARG A 295 -13.78 3.41 -8.58
CA ARG A 295 -14.92 4.08 -9.23
C ARG A 295 -14.50 5.27 -10.10
N ILE A 296 -13.35 5.87 -9.78
CA ILE A 296 -12.68 6.83 -10.67
C ILE A 296 -11.64 6.04 -11.47
N GLY A 297 -11.99 5.54 -12.66
CA GLY A 297 -11.20 4.58 -13.44
C GLY A 297 -9.74 5.00 -13.69
N LYS A 298 -9.45 6.30 -13.73
CA LYS A 298 -8.07 6.82 -13.85
C LYS A 298 -7.12 6.36 -12.74
N TYR A 299 -7.63 5.94 -11.60
CA TYR A 299 -6.82 5.43 -10.47
C TYR A 299 -6.41 3.97 -10.61
N LEU A 300 -6.85 3.22 -11.63
CA LEU A 300 -6.68 1.76 -11.71
C LEU A 300 -5.24 1.28 -11.45
N MET A 301 -4.24 2.05 -11.90
CA MET A 301 -2.83 1.70 -11.72
C MET A 301 -2.20 2.26 -10.43
N THR A 302 -2.95 2.99 -9.62
CA THR A 302 -2.44 3.68 -8.41
C THR A 302 -2.42 2.82 -7.15
N PRO A 303 -3.47 2.00 -6.86
CA PRO A 303 -3.50 1.10 -5.71
C PRO A 303 -2.37 0.06 -5.74
N GLY A 304 -1.83 -0.31 -4.56
CA GLY A 304 -0.71 -1.25 -4.45
C GLY A 304 0.67 -0.59 -4.55
N THR A 305 0.72 0.71 -4.31
CA THR A 305 1.96 1.50 -4.28
C THR A 305 2.85 1.14 -3.08
N ARG A 306 4.12 1.56 -3.15
CA ARG A 306 5.08 1.49 -2.04
C ARG A 306 5.44 2.84 -1.45
N ILE A 307 4.65 3.85 -1.76
CA ILE A 307 4.86 5.21 -1.28
C ILE A 307 3.94 5.44 -0.09
N VAL A 308 4.53 5.75 1.07
CA VAL A 308 3.76 6.24 2.22
C VAL A 308 3.18 7.59 1.85
N SER A 309 1.86 7.69 1.81
CA SER A 309 1.16 8.90 1.40
C SER A 309 1.12 9.96 2.50
N PHE A 310 0.72 11.17 2.15
CA PHE A 310 0.47 12.23 3.12
C PHE A 310 -0.61 11.82 4.13
N TYR A 311 -1.68 11.17 3.66
CA TYR A 311 -2.78 10.74 4.51
C TYR A 311 -2.44 9.53 5.38
N ASP A 312 -1.50 8.68 5.01
CA ASP A 312 -1.00 7.63 5.91
C ASP A 312 -0.35 8.23 7.16
N ILE A 313 0.48 9.26 6.98
CA ILE A 313 1.12 9.98 8.10
C ILE A 313 0.11 10.79 8.90
N LYS A 314 -0.81 11.48 8.22
CA LYS A 314 -1.86 12.25 8.88
C LYS A 314 -2.74 11.35 9.75
N MET A 315 -3.11 10.19 9.26
CA MET A 315 -3.91 9.20 9.98
C MET A 315 -3.25 8.78 11.31
N LEU A 316 -1.93 8.52 11.29
CA LEU A 316 -1.18 8.22 12.50
C LEU A 316 -1.18 9.42 13.47
N ASN A 317 -1.01 10.65 12.95
CA ASN A 317 -1.04 11.86 13.78
C ASN A 317 -2.41 12.08 14.42
N ASP A 318 -3.49 11.84 13.67
CA ASP A 318 -4.87 11.94 14.20
C ASP A 318 -5.13 10.86 15.24
N HIS A 319 -4.73 9.60 14.97
CA HIS A 319 -4.98 8.48 15.86
C HIS A 319 -4.24 8.62 17.20
N TYR A 320 -2.97 9.05 17.15
CA TYR A 320 -2.13 9.20 18.34
C TYR A 320 -2.25 10.58 19.01
N GLY A 321 -3.13 11.46 18.49
CA GLY A 321 -3.37 12.78 19.06
C GLY A 321 -2.17 13.73 18.97
N CYS A 322 -1.32 13.55 17.93
CA CYS A 322 -0.06 14.27 17.80
C CYS A 322 -0.21 15.78 17.59
N HIS A 323 -1.35 16.22 17.04
CA HIS A 323 -1.59 17.64 16.72
C HIS A 323 -1.58 18.58 17.94
N ALA A 324 -1.91 18.05 19.12
CA ALA A 324 -1.90 18.83 20.35
C ALA A 324 -0.53 19.46 20.71
N GLN A 325 0.56 18.91 20.14
CA GLN A 325 1.92 19.37 20.43
C GLN A 325 2.27 20.71 19.78
N CYS A 326 1.58 21.09 18.69
CA CYS A 326 1.92 22.28 17.91
C CYS A 326 0.93 23.45 18.02
N GLY A 327 -0.14 23.30 18.78
CA GLY A 327 -1.09 24.39 19.04
C GLY A 327 -1.60 25.07 17.75
N ALA A 328 -1.45 26.39 17.65
CA ALA A 328 -1.95 27.20 16.54
C ALA A 328 -0.98 27.29 15.32
N ALA A 329 0.09 26.51 15.28
CA ALA A 329 1.01 26.51 14.13
C ALA A 329 0.29 26.13 12.84
N THR A 330 0.54 26.88 11.76
CA THR A 330 -0.15 26.69 10.48
C THR A 330 0.82 26.35 9.35
N CYS A 331 0.31 25.61 8.37
CA CYS A 331 1.01 25.24 7.16
C CYS A 331 0.19 25.63 5.93
N ALA A 332 0.87 26.00 4.86
CA ALA A 332 0.21 26.26 3.58
C ALA A 332 -0.22 24.97 2.88
N ASN A 333 -1.06 25.10 1.89
CA ASN A 333 -1.42 24.04 0.94
C ASN A 333 -1.92 22.74 1.58
N GLY A 334 -2.61 22.81 2.73
CA GLY A 334 -3.16 21.64 3.42
C GLY A 334 -2.11 20.80 4.15
N GLY A 335 -0.90 21.34 4.33
CA GLY A 335 0.12 20.72 5.17
C GLY A 335 -0.22 20.81 6.66
N GLU A 336 0.47 20.03 7.48
CA GLU A 336 0.32 20.00 8.94
C GLU A 336 1.66 20.18 9.64
N PRO A 337 1.70 20.88 10.79
CA PRO A 337 2.93 21.00 11.55
C PRO A 337 3.49 19.64 11.95
N ARG A 338 4.80 19.48 11.91
CA ARG A 338 5.43 18.28 12.44
C ARG A 338 5.39 18.31 13.95
N PRO A 339 4.83 17.30 14.62
CA PRO A 339 4.63 17.33 16.07
C PRO A 339 5.92 17.55 16.89
N LYS A 340 7.08 17.09 16.40
CA LYS A 340 8.39 17.26 17.05
C LYS A 340 9.13 18.53 16.65
N ASN A 341 8.62 19.26 15.65
CA ASN A 341 9.21 20.53 15.17
C ASN A 341 8.13 21.36 14.49
N CYS A 342 7.37 22.13 15.24
CA CYS A 342 6.22 22.89 14.78
C CYS A 342 6.54 23.97 13.74
N ASP A 343 7.82 24.33 13.57
CA ASP A 343 8.27 25.28 12.55
C ASP A 343 8.39 24.66 11.15
N VAL A 344 8.35 23.34 11.07
CA VAL A 344 8.41 22.60 9.82
C VAL A 344 7.13 21.80 9.63
N CYS A 345 6.61 21.80 8.41
CA CYS A 345 5.39 21.10 8.06
C CYS A 345 5.63 19.74 7.40
N ASN A 346 4.72 18.80 7.63
CA ASN A 346 4.46 17.69 6.74
C ASN A 346 3.69 18.26 5.54
N CYS A 347 4.28 18.22 4.38
CA CYS A 347 3.68 18.80 3.19
C CYS A 347 3.01 17.72 2.34
N PRO A 348 1.83 17.99 1.76
CA PRO A 348 1.30 17.17 0.68
C PRO A 348 2.33 17.02 -0.45
N GLU A 349 2.29 15.87 -1.13
CA GLU A 349 3.21 15.59 -2.25
C GLU A 349 3.11 16.69 -3.31
N GLY A 350 4.29 17.12 -3.80
CA GLY A 350 4.41 18.24 -4.75
C GLY A 350 4.53 19.63 -4.13
N TYR A 351 4.42 19.74 -2.80
CA TYR A 351 4.63 20.97 -2.04
C TYR A 351 5.84 20.82 -1.11
N GLY A 352 6.52 21.92 -0.81
CA GLY A 352 7.76 21.93 -0.04
C GLY A 352 8.06 23.26 0.63
N GLY A 353 9.32 23.40 1.08
CA GLY A 353 9.71 24.44 2.02
C GLY A 353 9.22 24.16 3.44
N ALA A 354 9.68 24.94 4.41
CA ALA A 354 9.33 24.71 5.83
C ALA A 354 7.83 24.72 6.08
N LYS A 355 7.09 25.57 5.37
CA LYS A 355 5.64 25.75 5.55
C LYS A 355 4.80 25.29 4.34
N CYS A 356 5.31 24.43 3.47
CA CYS A 356 4.62 23.91 2.27
C CYS A 356 4.21 24.98 1.22
N ALA A 357 4.79 26.15 1.27
CA ALA A 357 4.45 27.27 0.39
C ALA A 357 5.25 27.31 -0.92
N ALA A 358 6.24 26.45 -1.07
CA ALA A 358 7.16 26.42 -2.21
C ALA A 358 7.09 25.09 -2.96
N ARG A 359 7.64 25.09 -4.18
CA ARG A 359 7.97 23.85 -4.88
C ARG A 359 9.05 23.10 -4.08
N PRO A 360 8.99 21.77 -3.95
CA PRO A 360 10.08 21.01 -3.34
C PRO A 360 11.43 21.34 -4.00
N ALA A 361 12.46 21.49 -3.20
CA ALA A 361 13.82 21.73 -3.69
C ALA A 361 14.34 20.53 -4.51
N GLY A 362 15.39 20.77 -5.29
CA GLY A 362 16.01 19.75 -6.13
C GLY A 362 15.41 19.70 -7.53
N CYS A 363 15.23 18.48 -8.07
CA CYS A 363 14.81 18.24 -9.45
C CYS A 363 13.48 18.90 -9.80
N GLY A 364 13.41 19.43 -11.01
CA GLY A 364 12.23 20.10 -11.59
C GLY A 364 12.29 21.61 -11.47
N GLU A 365 11.29 22.27 -12.05
CA GLU A 365 11.24 23.72 -12.19
C GLU A 365 9.81 24.25 -12.15
N THR A 366 9.64 25.57 -12.07
CA THR A 366 8.34 26.23 -12.25
C THR A 366 8.20 26.65 -13.71
N LEU A 367 7.18 26.13 -14.37
CA LEU A 367 6.83 26.35 -15.75
C LEU A 367 5.67 27.35 -15.86
N VAL A 368 5.76 28.30 -16.78
CA VAL A 368 4.68 29.27 -17.02
C VAL A 368 3.86 28.82 -18.23
N ALA A 369 2.57 28.58 -17.98
CA ALA A 369 1.61 28.20 -19.00
C ALA A 369 1.24 29.40 -19.91
N THR A 370 0.91 29.11 -21.17
CA THR A 370 0.34 30.04 -22.15
C THR A 370 -0.97 29.47 -22.66
N ALA A 371 -1.72 30.20 -23.45
CA ALA A 371 -2.94 29.71 -24.09
C ALA A 371 -2.67 28.54 -25.06
N SER A 372 -1.48 28.52 -25.68
CA SER A 372 -1.03 27.43 -26.54
C SER A 372 -0.34 26.32 -25.74
N TRP A 373 -0.43 25.09 -26.23
CA TRP A 373 0.28 23.96 -25.65
C TRP A 373 1.79 24.16 -25.69
N LYS A 374 2.44 24.03 -24.54
CA LYS A 374 3.89 23.90 -24.39
C LYS A 374 4.24 22.46 -24.02
N THR A 375 5.39 22.00 -24.45
CA THR A 375 5.89 20.65 -24.18
C THR A 375 7.11 20.70 -23.23
N LYS A 376 7.11 19.83 -22.25
CA LYS A 376 8.26 19.55 -21.39
C LYS A 376 8.64 18.08 -21.49
N THR A 377 9.89 17.81 -21.83
CA THR A 377 10.50 16.48 -21.77
C THR A 377 11.68 16.54 -20.80
N PHE A 378 11.82 15.54 -19.95
CA PHE A 378 12.95 15.44 -19.03
C PHE A 378 13.22 13.97 -18.68
N THR A 379 14.45 13.68 -18.34
CA THR A 379 14.92 12.36 -17.86
C THR A 379 15.52 12.55 -16.47
N PHE A 380 15.17 11.65 -15.54
CA PHE A 380 15.76 11.65 -14.23
C PHE A 380 15.90 10.23 -13.68
N GLY A 381 16.65 10.07 -12.62
CA GLY A 381 17.03 8.81 -12.04
C GLY A 381 18.55 8.63 -12.02
N ASN A 382 19.03 7.40 -11.94
CA ASN A 382 20.44 7.07 -11.96
C ASN A 382 20.69 5.83 -12.85
N ALA A 383 21.32 6.06 -14.01
CA ALA A 383 21.59 5.00 -15.00
C ALA A 383 22.64 3.97 -14.53
N VAL A 384 23.47 4.32 -13.56
CA VAL A 384 24.57 3.45 -13.08
C VAL A 384 24.06 2.45 -12.06
N VAL A 385 23.04 2.81 -11.26
CA VAL A 385 22.49 1.96 -10.21
C VAL A 385 21.50 0.97 -10.83
N LYS A 386 21.97 -0.25 -11.11
CA LYS A 386 21.19 -1.37 -11.65
C LYS A 386 20.45 -2.18 -10.56
N LYS A 387 20.15 -1.54 -9.42
CA LYS A 387 19.39 -2.11 -8.30
C LYS A 387 18.29 -1.12 -7.93
N GLU A 388 17.14 -1.63 -7.52
CA GLU A 388 16.09 -0.77 -6.98
C GLU A 388 16.57 -0.04 -5.73
N ARG A 389 16.25 1.24 -5.68
CA ARG A 389 16.53 2.07 -4.50
C ARG A 389 15.49 1.81 -3.41
N ASP A 390 15.89 1.93 -2.17
CA ASP A 390 15.00 1.77 -1.01
C ASP A 390 13.95 2.87 -0.96
N THR A 391 14.29 4.05 -1.47
CA THR A 391 13.42 5.23 -1.50
C THR A 391 13.27 5.77 -2.93
N TYR A 392 12.20 6.50 -3.17
CA TYR A 392 11.98 7.15 -4.46
C TYR A 392 12.79 8.44 -4.57
N MET A 393 13.49 8.60 -5.70
CA MET A 393 13.84 9.91 -6.21
C MET A 393 12.56 10.59 -6.70
N ARG A 394 12.43 11.89 -6.46
CA ARG A 394 11.27 12.69 -6.88
C ARG A 394 11.75 13.87 -7.74
N CYS A 395 11.01 14.13 -8.82
CA CYS A 395 11.24 15.33 -9.65
C CYS A 395 9.92 16.11 -9.69
N ASN A 396 9.96 17.36 -9.19
CA ASN A 396 8.77 18.17 -8.97
C ASN A 396 8.76 19.38 -9.92
N HIS A 397 7.76 19.41 -10.80
CA HIS A 397 7.49 20.60 -11.62
C HIS A 397 6.22 21.28 -11.10
N TRP A 398 6.18 22.61 -11.18
CA TRP A 398 4.97 23.37 -11.01
C TRP A 398 4.60 24.03 -12.33
N VAL A 399 3.35 23.88 -12.76
CA VAL A 399 2.80 24.63 -13.88
C VAL A 399 1.96 25.77 -13.33
N LYS A 400 2.37 27.01 -13.60
CA LYS A 400 1.70 28.22 -13.13
C LYS A 400 0.99 28.92 -14.29
N ALA A 401 -0.26 29.28 -14.07
CA ALA A 401 -1.04 30.12 -14.97
C ALA A 401 -1.26 31.54 -14.39
N ALA A 402 -1.66 32.48 -15.21
CA ALA A 402 -2.11 33.79 -14.76
C ALA A 402 -3.32 33.68 -13.81
N ALA A 403 -3.54 34.70 -13.02
CA ALA A 403 -4.69 34.75 -12.10
C ALA A 403 -6.02 34.54 -12.86
N GLY A 404 -6.94 33.79 -12.27
CA GLY A 404 -8.23 33.46 -12.87
C GLY A 404 -8.20 32.44 -14.02
N LYS A 405 -7.01 31.94 -14.41
CA LYS A 405 -6.85 30.90 -15.43
C LYS A 405 -6.66 29.53 -14.82
N ARG A 406 -7.18 28.50 -15.48
CA ARG A 406 -7.02 27.09 -15.08
C ARG A 406 -5.96 26.43 -15.94
N VAL A 407 -5.12 25.60 -15.32
CA VAL A 407 -4.09 24.83 -16.00
C VAL A 407 -4.69 23.56 -16.59
N GLN A 408 -4.36 23.26 -17.84
CA GLN A 408 -4.57 21.95 -18.44
C GLN A 408 -3.23 21.25 -18.65
N VAL A 409 -3.20 19.95 -18.35
CA VAL A 409 -2.02 19.10 -18.54
C VAL A 409 -2.43 17.78 -19.18
N ARG A 410 -1.54 17.23 -20.02
CA ARG A 410 -1.61 15.84 -20.48
C ARG A 410 -0.22 15.24 -20.54
N VAL A 411 -0.06 14.01 -20.11
CA VAL A 411 1.17 13.23 -20.33
C VAL A 411 1.09 12.63 -21.71
N THR A 412 2.11 12.85 -22.55
CA THR A 412 2.11 12.38 -23.93
C THR A 412 3.05 11.21 -24.16
N ALA A 413 4.06 11.03 -23.31
CA ALA A 413 4.95 9.87 -23.37
C ALA A 413 5.57 9.55 -22.02
N VAL A 414 5.75 8.27 -21.77
CA VAL A 414 6.60 7.71 -20.71
C VAL A 414 7.55 6.70 -21.36
N LYS A 415 8.86 6.77 -21.00
CA LYS A 415 9.89 5.86 -21.51
C LYS A 415 10.74 5.34 -20.37
N ASN A 416 11.13 4.07 -20.45
CA ASN A 416 11.83 3.35 -19.38
C ASN A 416 11.04 3.40 -18.07
N VAL A 417 9.74 3.19 -18.16
CA VAL A 417 8.78 3.15 -17.06
C VAL A 417 8.13 1.79 -17.10
N GLN A 418 8.15 1.08 -15.97
CA GLN A 418 7.51 -0.24 -15.87
C GLN A 418 6.01 -0.06 -15.76
N CYS A 419 5.27 -0.63 -16.69
CA CYS A 419 3.80 -0.70 -16.63
C CYS A 419 3.40 -1.86 -15.71
N ARG A 420 2.96 -1.53 -14.49
CA ARG A 420 2.48 -2.51 -13.50
C ARG A 420 1.51 -1.83 -12.54
N VAL A 421 0.53 -2.58 -12.03
CA VAL A 421 -0.36 -2.13 -10.96
C VAL A 421 0.45 -1.67 -9.75
N GLY A 422 0.06 -0.55 -9.15
CA GLY A 422 0.80 0.11 -8.08
C GLY A 422 1.87 1.09 -8.57
N CYS A 423 2.24 1.09 -9.87
CA CYS A 423 3.29 1.95 -10.42
C CYS A 423 4.55 1.98 -9.52
N ARG A 424 4.99 0.80 -9.05
CA ARG A 424 5.91 0.64 -7.91
C ARG A 424 7.35 1.09 -8.17
N GLN A 425 7.82 1.09 -9.42
CA GLN A 425 9.19 1.50 -9.74
C GLN A 425 9.28 2.96 -10.15
N ASN A 426 8.38 3.40 -11.00
CA ASN A 426 8.42 4.73 -11.58
C ASN A 426 7.05 5.15 -12.11
N SER A 427 6.75 6.43 -12.01
CA SER A 427 5.48 7.01 -12.46
C SER A 427 5.55 8.53 -12.55
N ILE A 428 4.51 9.12 -13.17
CA ILE A 428 4.24 10.55 -13.13
C ILE A 428 2.82 10.79 -12.61
N GLU A 429 2.64 11.77 -11.73
CA GLU A 429 1.38 12.17 -11.10
C GLU A 429 1.13 13.65 -11.36
N ILE A 430 -0.06 14.00 -11.84
CA ILE A 430 -0.52 15.39 -11.97
C ILE A 430 -1.47 15.69 -10.82
N LYS A 431 -1.12 16.62 -9.93
CA LYS A 431 -1.98 17.07 -8.84
C LYS A 431 -3.02 18.05 -9.37
N TYR A 432 -4.23 17.61 -9.62
CA TYR A 432 -5.28 18.44 -10.22
C TYR A 432 -6.53 18.58 -9.34
N ARG A 433 -6.69 17.73 -8.31
CA ARG A 433 -7.84 17.75 -7.41
C ARG A 433 -7.67 18.85 -6.35
N PRO A 434 -8.79 19.47 -5.86
CA PRO A 434 -8.73 20.56 -4.88
C PRO A 434 -8.12 20.13 -3.55
N ASP A 435 -8.37 18.89 -3.12
CA ASP A 435 -7.70 18.30 -1.98
C ASP A 435 -6.24 17.99 -2.32
N LYS A 436 -5.34 18.78 -1.77
CA LYS A 436 -3.91 18.71 -2.05
C LYS A 436 -3.23 17.53 -1.33
N GLY A 437 -3.83 17.00 -0.26
CA GLY A 437 -3.34 15.86 0.49
C GLY A 437 -3.48 14.55 -0.27
N ILE A 438 -4.57 14.40 -1.03
CA ILE A 438 -4.90 13.15 -1.69
C ILE A 438 -3.92 12.82 -2.82
N THR A 439 -3.56 11.56 -2.96
CA THR A 439 -2.84 11.06 -4.13
C THR A 439 -3.71 11.19 -5.38
N ASN A 440 -3.15 11.68 -6.48
CA ASN A 440 -3.82 11.72 -7.78
C ASN A 440 -3.42 10.48 -8.62
N PRO A 441 -4.12 10.20 -9.75
CA PRO A 441 -3.79 9.06 -10.59
C PRO A 441 -2.33 9.05 -11.01
N ARG A 442 -1.63 7.93 -10.75
CA ARG A 442 -0.26 7.70 -11.19
C ARG A 442 -0.24 7.06 -12.56
N ILE A 443 0.59 7.60 -13.43
CA ILE A 443 0.73 7.18 -14.82
C ILE A 443 2.06 6.47 -14.97
N CYS A 444 2.03 5.16 -15.17
CA CYS A 444 3.17 4.32 -15.51
C CYS A 444 2.91 3.46 -16.76
N CYS A 445 1.69 3.47 -17.29
CA CYS A 445 1.25 2.71 -18.45
C CYS A 445 0.71 3.63 -19.56
N GLY A 446 0.51 3.08 -20.74
CA GLY A 446 0.04 3.82 -21.92
C GLY A 446 -1.40 4.31 -21.82
N ASN A 447 -2.24 3.65 -21.03
CA ASN A 447 -3.68 3.85 -20.97
C ASN A 447 -4.16 5.26 -20.57
N LEU A 448 -3.37 6.01 -19.80
CA LEU A 448 -3.70 7.40 -19.43
C LEU A 448 -2.96 8.46 -20.26
N LEU A 449 -2.19 8.05 -21.28
CA LEU A 449 -1.49 8.99 -22.14
C LEU A 449 -2.51 9.80 -22.96
N ASN A 450 -2.13 11.06 -23.23
CA ASN A 450 -2.90 12.05 -23.98
C ASN A 450 -4.25 12.47 -23.35
N GLN A 451 -4.64 11.92 -22.21
CA GLN A 451 -5.82 12.37 -21.49
C GLN A 451 -5.58 13.76 -20.89
N ILE A 452 -6.43 14.72 -21.23
CA ILE A 452 -6.35 16.08 -20.71
C ILE A 452 -7.00 16.11 -19.33
N VAL A 453 -6.26 16.61 -18.34
CA VAL A 453 -6.79 16.97 -17.03
C VAL A 453 -6.81 18.49 -16.89
N THR A 454 -7.91 19.04 -16.37
CA THR A 454 -8.02 20.46 -16.02
C THR A 454 -7.86 20.56 -14.51
N SER A 455 -6.80 21.27 -14.08
CA SER A 455 -6.48 21.41 -12.68
C SER A 455 -7.35 22.44 -11.97
N GLU A 456 -7.72 22.14 -10.75
CA GLU A 456 -8.32 23.10 -9.81
C GLU A 456 -7.24 23.83 -9.00
N LEU A 457 -5.97 23.49 -9.21
CA LEU A 457 -4.83 24.05 -8.51
C LEU A 457 -4.01 24.98 -9.41
N ASN A 458 -3.58 26.11 -8.86
CA ASN A 458 -2.64 27.03 -9.48
C ASN A 458 -1.64 27.53 -8.41
N PRO A 459 -0.36 27.15 -8.44
CA PRO A 459 0.26 26.26 -9.42
C PRO A 459 -0.25 24.82 -9.34
N THR A 460 -0.16 24.11 -10.48
CA THR A 460 -0.46 22.68 -10.59
C THR A 460 0.85 21.90 -10.42
N PRO A 461 1.02 21.11 -9.34
CA PRO A 461 2.19 20.26 -9.19
C PRO A 461 2.15 19.05 -10.13
N ILE A 462 3.31 18.71 -10.70
CA ILE A 462 3.55 17.48 -11.47
C ILE A 462 4.73 16.78 -10.81
N ILE A 463 4.53 15.57 -10.30
CA ILE A 463 5.49 14.83 -9.53
C ILE A 463 5.88 13.58 -10.32
N SER A 464 7.16 13.36 -10.49
CA SER A 464 7.64 12.10 -11.05
C SER A 464 8.45 11.33 -10.03
N TYR A 465 8.21 10.03 -9.99
CA TYR A 465 8.81 9.09 -9.05
C TYR A 465 9.71 8.13 -9.80
N ASN A 466 10.87 7.79 -9.25
CA ASN A 466 11.76 6.80 -9.82
C ASN A 466 12.56 6.06 -8.73
N ARG A 467 12.56 4.72 -8.80
CA ARG A 467 13.35 3.82 -7.95
C ARG A 467 14.39 3.02 -8.71
N TYR A 468 14.27 2.91 -10.04
CA TYR A 468 15.11 2.03 -10.84
C TYR A 468 15.61 2.74 -12.09
N LEU A 469 16.90 2.67 -12.35
CA LEU A 469 17.56 3.28 -13.50
C LEU A 469 17.12 4.74 -13.74
N THR A 470 16.86 5.09 -14.99
CA THR A 470 16.33 6.40 -15.41
C THR A 470 14.97 6.25 -16.07
N SER A 471 14.12 7.24 -15.90
CA SER A 471 12.83 7.36 -16.60
C SER A 471 12.75 8.67 -17.36
N THR A 472 12.12 8.66 -18.52
CA THR A 472 11.88 9.86 -19.32
C THR A 472 10.37 10.09 -19.42
N TYR A 473 9.95 11.31 -19.13
CA TYR A 473 8.57 11.75 -19.19
C TYR A 473 8.43 12.93 -20.12
N THR A 474 7.36 12.93 -20.93
CA THR A 474 6.95 14.07 -21.74
C THR A 474 5.50 14.44 -21.39
N PHE A 475 5.28 15.70 -21.02
CA PHE A 475 3.95 16.23 -20.80
C PHE A 475 3.77 17.57 -21.52
N GLN A 476 2.51 17.86 -21.85
CA GLN A 476 2.11 19.14 -22.42
C GLN A 476 1.21 19.88 -21.43
N TYR A 477 1.32 21.20 -21.44
CA TYR A 477 0.58 22.07 -20.55
C TYR A 477 0.21 23.39 -21.22
N ARG A 478 -0.94 23.91 -20.82
CA ARG A 478 -1.46 25.24 -21.21
C ARG A 478 -2.37 25.80 -20.12
N TYR A 479 -2.84 27.03 -20.28
CA TYR A 479 -3.98 27.53 -19.52
C TYR A 479 -5.22 27.72 -20.42
N ILE A 480 -6.39 27.74 -19.78
CA ILE A 480 -7.70 28.10 -20.37
C ILE A 480 -8.35 29.17 -19.52
#